data_310b477b85832a400b075eae63cb1059
#
_entry.id   310b477b85832a400b075eae63cb1059
#
_cell.length_a   1.000
_cell.length_b   1.000
_cell.length_c   1.000
_cell.angle_alpha   90.00
_cell.angle_beta   90.00
_cell.angle_gamma   90.00
#
_symmetry.space_group_name_H-M   'P 1'
#
loop_
_entity.id
_entity.type
_entity.pdbx_description
1 polymer ?
#
loop_
_entity_poly.entity_id
_entity_poly.type
_entity_poly.pdbx_seq_one_letter_code
_entity_poly.pdbx_strand_id
1 'polypeptide(L)'
;SDMCIRDSLPPIAFAVVGEPTGMQPAVAEKGLMVLDCVSTGKAGHAARNEGINAITLAMKDIEWFNTYQFPEKSDFLGPVKMSVTIIHAGTQHNVVPDRCEFTVDIRTNEFYPNEKLFELIKSQVGCEIKARSFRLNSTRTDLQHPFVRRAVMMGKEPFGSPTLSDQALMHFPSVKIGPGNSARSHAADEYIGLMEIREAIDMYIKLLDQLTIDN
;
A
#
# COMPACT_ATOMS: atom_id res chain seq x y z
N SER A 1 3.30 25.20 2.45
CA SER A 1 4.70 25.61 2.22
C SER A 1 5.49 24.59 1.40
N ASP A 2 5.16 23.29 1.47
CA ASP A 2 5.89 22.23 0.76
C ASP A 2 5.70 22.26 -0.77
N MET A 3 4.62 22.83 -1.25
CA MET A 3 4.33 22.96 -2.69
C MET A 3 5.30 23.93 -3.40
N CYS A 4 5.70 25.02 -2.73
CA CYS A 4 6.62 26.01 -3.31
C CYS A 4 8.05 25.50 -3.51
N ILE A 5 8.49 24.55 -2.69
CA ILE A 5 9.84 23.95 -2.81
C ILE A 5 9.89 22.98 -4.01
N ARG A 6 8.84 22.22 -4.25
CA ARG A 6 8.74 21.30 -5.38
C ARG A 6 8.85 21.99 -6.74
N ASP A 7 8.19 23.13 -6.89
CA ASP A 7 8.15 23.89 -8.15
C ASP A 7 9.48 24.60 -8.46
N SER A 8 10.39 24.70 -7.48
CA SER A 8 11.71 25.33 -7.65
C SER A 8 12.85 24.32 -7.90
N LEU A 9 12.60 23.02 -7.78
CA LEU A 9 13.61 22.00 -8.04
C LEU A 9 13.64 21.63 -9.54
N PRO A 10 14.82 21.35 -10.09
CA PRO A 10 14.92 20.77 -11.43
C PRO A 10 14.21 19.40 -11.47
N PRO A 11 13.86 18.88 -12.64
CA PRO A 11 13.32 17.53 -12.77
C PRO A 11 14.21 16.51 -12.07
N ILE A 12 13.61 15.71 -11.17
CA ILE A 12 14.31 14.66 -10.43
C ILE A 12 14.32 13.40 -11.28
N ALA A 13 15.50 12.95 -11.70
CA ALA A 13 15.65 11.74 -12.49
C ALA A 13 15.47 10.45 -11.67
N PHE A 14 15.86 10.48 -10.37
CA PHE A 14 15.84 9.32 -9.51
C PHE A 14 15.90 9.71 -8.03
N ALA A 15 15.30 8.88 -7.15
CA ALA A 15 15.44 9.04 -5.71
C ALA A 15 15.85 7.74 -5.00
N VAL A 16 16.60 7.91 -3.91
CA VAL A 16 16.88 6.85 -2.94
C VAL A 16 16.16 7.19 -1.64
N VAL A 17 15.33 6.26 -1.17
CA VAL A 17 14.57 6.40 0.09
C VAL A 17 15.22 5.53 1.16
N GLY A 18 15.71 6.17 2.22
CA GLY A 18 16.50 5.54 3.30
C GLY A 18 15.62 4.84 4.33
N GLU A 19 15.09 3.67 4.00
CA GLU A 19 14.29 2.84 4.89
C GLU A 19 15.03 1.55 5.27
N PRO A 20 14.76 0.92 6.42
CA PRO A 20 15.48 -0.27 6.86
C PRO A 20 15.15 -1.50 5.99
N THR A 21 16.06 -1.83 5.08
CA THR A 21 15.95 -2.95 4.14
C THR A 21 17.11 -3.95 4.24
N GLY A 22 18.01 -3.78 5.22
CA GLY A 22 19.25 -4.55 5.28
C GLY A 22 20.15 -4.28 4.09
N MET A 23 20.10 -3.06 3.53
CA MET A 23 20.82 -2.66 2.32
C MET A 23 20.47 -3.54 1.09
N GLN A 24 19.27 -4.12 1.04
CA GLN A 24 18.72 -4.74 -0.17
C GLN A 24 17.84 -3.72 -0.91
N PRO A 25 17.94 -3.60 -2.24
CA PRO A 25 17.13 -2.64 -2.98
C PRO A 25 15.67 -3.11 -3.10
N ALA A 26 14.74 -2.42 -2.45
CA ALA A 26 13.32 -2.62 -2.69
C ALA A 26 12.94 -1.87 -3.97
N VAL A 27 12.77 -2.62 -5.05
CA VAL A 27 12.47 -2.10 -6.40
C VAL A 27 10.97 -1.96 -6.67
N ALA A 28 10.15 -2.45 -5.77
CA ALA A 28 8.71 -2.33 -5.82
C ALA A 28 8.15 -2.17 -4.40
N GLU A 29 7.06 -1.44 -4.26
CA GLU A 29 6.38 -1.19 -2.99
C GLU A 29 4.87 -1.28 -3.19
N LYS A 30 4.17 -1.95 -2.26
CA LYS A 30 2.70 -2.00 -2.30
C LYS A 30 2.11 -0.62 -2.07
N GLY A 31 1.12 -0.26 -2.88
CA GLY A 31 0.28 0.90 -2.62
C GLY A 31 -0.71 0.65 -1.49
N LEU A 32 -1.38 1.70 -1.09
CA LEU A 32 -2.42 1.68 -0.04
C LEU A 32 -3.64 2.46 -0.50
N MET A 33 -4.79 1.81 -0.43
CA MET A 33 -6.10 2.46 -0.50
C MET A 33 -6.97 1.96 0.64
N VAL A 34 -7.59 2.87 1.37
CA VAL A 34 -8.55 2.52 2.44
C VAL A 34 -9.93 2.93 1.98
N LEU A 35 -10.87 1.98 2.03
CA LEU A 35 -12.28 2.24 1.72
C LEU A 35 -13.11 2.26 2.98
N ASP A 36 -13.95 3.29 3.11
CA ASP A 36 -15.09 3.32 4.01
C ASP A 36 -16.32 2.87 3.24
N CYS A 37 -16.97 1.82 3.72
CA CYS A 37 -18.08 1.13 3.08
C CYS A 37 -19.34 1.23 3.93
N VAL A 38 -20.50 1.45 3.29
CA VAL A 38 -21.79 1.57 3.97
C VAL A 38 -22.84 0.73 3.25
N SER A 39 -23.37 -0.27 3.94
CA SER A 39 -24.57 -0.99 3.49
C SER A 39 -25.79 -0.39 4.18
N THR A 40 -26.78 0.03 3.40
CA THR A 40 -28.03 0.64 3.88
C THR A 40 -29.17 -0.33 3.69
N GLY A 41 -29.88 -0.60 4.78
CA GLY A 41 -31.06 -1.42 4.84
C GLY A 41 -32.31 -0.62 5.25
N LYS A 42 -33.18 -1.26 6.03
CA LYS A 42 -34.39 -0.64 6.59
C LYS A 42 -34.64 -1.21 7.98
N ALA A 43 -34.80 -0.33 8.97
CA ALA A 43 -35.12 -0.75 10.33
C ALA A 43 -36.49 -1.47 10.40
N GLY A 44 -36.58 -2.42 11.32
CA GLY A 44 -37.81 -3.17 11.58
C GLY A 44 -37.70 -3.97 12.88
N HIS A 45 -38.81 -4.56 13.34
CA HIS A 45 -38.80 -5.39 14.53
C HIS A 45 -38.30 -6.81 14.20
N ALA A 46 -37.25 -7.28 14.89
CA ALA A 46 -36.58 -8.54 14.57
C ALA A 46 -37.51 -9.79 14.67
N ALA A 47 -38.55 -9.75 15.50
CA ALA A 47 -39.53 -10.84 15.60
C ALA A 47 -40.61 -10.80 14.53
N ARG A 48 -40.61 -9.84 13.63
CA ARG A 48 -41.56 -9.71 12.52
C ARG A 48 -40.79 -9.75 11.22
N ASN A 49 -41.42 -10.20 10.15
CA ASN A 49 -40.83 -10.19 8.80
C ASN A 49 -40.81 -8.76 8.19
N GLU A 50 -40.23 -7.81 8.95
CA GLU A 50 -40.16 -6.40 8.61
C GLU A 50 -38.70 -5.95 8.48
N GLY A 51 -38.45 -4.95 7.64
CA GLY A 51 -37.15 -4.36 7.47
C GLY A 51 -36.25 -5.08 6.45
N ILE A 52 -35.07 -4.50 6.24
CA ILE A 52 -33.99 -5.04 5.40
C ILE A 52 -32.71 -4.96 6.24
N ASN A 53 -32.16 -6.11 6.57
CA ASN A 53 -31.00 -6.18 7.45
C ASN A 53 -29.72 -5.73 6.74
N ALA A 54 -29.17 -4.59 7.16
CA ALA A 54 -27.94 -4.04 6.58
C ALA A 54 -26.71 -4.94 6.84
N ILE A 55 -26.68 -5.70 7.95
CA ILE A 55 -25.60 -6.69 8.20
C ILE A 55 -25.64 -7.77 7.11
N THR A 56 -26.82 -8.31 6.80
CA THR A 56 -26.94 -9.35 5.75
C THR A 56 -26.53 -8.84 4.37
N LEU A 57 -26.80 -7.56 4.07
CA LEU A 57 -26.31 -6.93 2.83
C LEU A 57 -24.79 -6.80 2.85
N ALA A 58 -24.23 -6.26 3.95
CA ALA A 58 -22.78 -6.10 4.11
C ALA A 58 -22.01 -7.43 4.02
N MET A 59 -22.57 -8.52 4.55
CA MET A 59 -21.91 -9.84 4.50
C MET A 59 -21.61 -10.30 3.06
N LYS A 60 -22.48 -9.99 2.08
CA LYS A 60 -22.24 -10.33 0.68
C LYS A 60 -21.04 -9.58 0.11
N ASP A 61 -20.95 -8.29 0.40
CA ASP A 61 -19.85 -7.45 -0.05
C ASP A 61 -18.54 -7.83 0.67
N ILE A 62 -18.60 -8.11 1.98
CA ILE A 62 -17.47 -8.59 2.79
C ILE A 62 -16.96 -9.94 2.24
N GLU A 63 -17.84 -10.86 1.89
CA GLU A 63 -17.45 -12.13 1.26
C GLU A 63 -16.72 -11.87 -0.08
N TRP A 64 -17.23 -10.96 -0.89
CA TRP A 64 -16.55 -10.56 -2.12
C TRP A 64 -15.16 -10.00 -1.84
N PHE A 65 -14.99 -9.07 -0.90
CA PHE A 65 -13.67 -8.53 -0.51
C PHE A 65 -12.70 -9.60 -0.02
N ASN A 66 -13.19 -10.63 0.65
CA ASN A 66 -12.36 -11.71 1.18
C ASN A 66 -11.98 -12.77 0.13
N THR A 67 -12.78 -12.93 -0.91
CA THR A 67 -12.64 -14.06 -1.84
C THR A 67 -12.21 -13.65 -3.26
N TYR A 68 -12.47 -12.41 -3.66
CA TYR A 68 -12.13 -11.96 -5.01
C TYR A 68 -10.63 -11.96 -5.26
N GLN A 69 -10.22 -12.54 -6.37
CA GLN A 69 -8.82 -12.60 -6.81
C GLN A 69 -8.65 -11.78 -8.08
N PHE A 70 -7.81 -10.75 -8.00
CA PHE A 70 -7.43 -9.98 -9.17
C PHE A 70 -6.55 -10.81 -10.11
N PRO A 71 -6.78 -10.79 -11.43
CA PRO A 71 -6.08 -11.66 -12.38
C PRO A 71 -4.58 -11.36 -12.45
N GLU A 72 -4.17 -10.10 -12.38
CA GLU A 72 -2.76 -9.72 -12.52
C GLU A 72 -2.04 -9.74 -11.17
N LYS A 73 -0.94 -10.48 -11.12
CA LYS A 73 -0.08 -10.63 -9.93
C LYS A 73 1.31 -10.12 -10.25
N SER A 74 1.83 -9.30 -9.36
CA SER A 74 3.21 -8.81 -9.44
C SER A 74 4.21 -9.91 -9.09
N ASP A 75 5.32 -9.99 -9.82
CA ASP A 75 6.43 -10.89 -9.51
C ASP A 75 7.10 -10.54 -8.16
N PHE A 76 7.11 -9.24 -7.81
CA PHE A 76 7.71 -8.74 -6.58
C PHE A 76 6.72 -8.55 -5.44
N LEU A 77 5.50 -8.11 -5.74
CA LEU A 77 4.52 -7.74 -4.72
C LEU A 77 3.40 -8.77 -4.53
N GLY A 78 3.31 -9.74 -5.45
CA GLY A 78 2.22 -10.71 -5.46
C GLY A 78 0.87 -10.09 -5.83
N PRO A 79 -0.24 -10.71 -5.42
CA PRO A 79 -1.58 -10.22 -5.72
C PRO A 79 -1.93 -8.95 -4.93
N VAL A 80 -2.94 -8.22 -5.40
CA VAL A 80 -3.67 -7.23 -4.59
C VAL A 80 -4.26 -7.96 -3.38
N LYS A 81 -4.13 -7.34 -2.21
CA LYS A 81 -4.69 -7.88 -0.96
C LYS A 81 -5.74 -6.93 -0.43
N MET A 82 -6.92 -7.43 -0.15
CA MET A 82 -8.01 -6.71 0.53
C MET A 82 -8.26 -7.35 1.89
N SER A 83 -8.52 -6.53 2.90
CA SER A 83 -8.81 -7.00 4.26
C SER A 83 -9.85 -6.09 4.90
N VAL A 84 -10.98 -6.65 5.31
CA VAL A 84 -11.95 -5.93 6.15
C VAL A 84 -11.37 -5.86 7.56
N THR A 85 -11.17 -4.65 8.07
CA THR A 85 -10.44 -4.43 9.32
C THR A 85 -11.31 -3.84 10.45
N ILE A 86 -12.42 -3.21 10.09
CA ILE A 86 -13.37 -2.61 11.04
C ILE A 86 -14.79 -2.92 10.56
N ILE A 87 -15.71 -3.19 11.48
CA ILE A 87 -17.15 -3.32 11.22
C ILE A 87 -17.96 -2.80 12.40
N HIS A 88 -19.00 -2.01 12.11
CA HIS A 88 -19.95 -1.49 13.07
C HIS A 88 -21.38 -1.62 12.54
N ALA A 89 -22.27 -2.23 13.32
CA ALA A 89 -23.71 -2.34 12.97
C ALA A 89 -24.55 -2.66 14.19
N GLY A 90 -25.84 -2.24 14.12
CA GLY A 90 -26.85 -2.55 15.13
C GLY A 90 -26.67 -1.81 16.45
N THR A 91 -27.79 -1.63 17.18
CA THR A 91 -27.83 -0.93 18.48
C THR A 91 -28.61 -1.72 19.53
N GLN A 92 -29.56 -2.55 19.11
CA GLN A 92 -30.41 -3.33 20.00
C GLN A 92 -30.70 -4.72 19.42
N HIS A 93 -30.78 -5.74 20.27
CA HIS A 93 -30.97 -7.14 19.86
C HIS A 93 -32.32 -7.42 19.15
N ASN A 94 -33.33 -6.59 19.36
CA ASN A 94 -34.68 -6.75 18.83
C ASN A 94 -35.01 -5.81 17.65
N VAL A 95 -34.02 -5.09 17.13
CA VAL A 95 -34.13 -4.16 15.98
C VAL A 95 -33.31 -4.67 14.81
N VAL A 96 -33.92 -4.82 13.64
CA VAL A 96 -33.21 -5.08 12.39
C VAL A 96 -32.37 -3.84 12.04
N PRO A 97 -31.03 -3.93 11.92
CA PRO A 97 -30.20 -2.77 11.65
C PRO A 97 -30.38 -2.26 10.21
N ASP A 98 -30.54 -0.96 10.09
CA ASP A 98 -30.69 -0.25 8.81
C ASP A 98 -29.37 0.27 8.25
N ARG A 99 -28.29 0.15 9.01
CA ARG A 99 -26.95 0.60 8.63
C ARG A 99 -25.87 -0.35 9.13
N CYS A 100 -24.95 -0.70 8.24
CA CYS A 100 -23.71 -1.41 8.55
C CYS A 100 -22.55 -0.71 7.88
N GLU A 101 -21.59 -0.28 8.69
CA GLU A 101 -20.37 0.40 8.25
C GLU A 101 -19.18 -0.55 8.41
N PHE A 102 -18.31 -0.60 7.41
CA PHE A 102 -17.08 -1.37 7.50
C PHE A 102 -15.94 -0.71 6.74
N THR A 103 -14.72 -1.00 7.14
CA THR A 103 -13.51 -0.43 6.52
C THR A 103 -12.67 -1.53 5.91
N VAL A 104 -12.16 -1.29 4.70
CA VAL A 104 -11.31 -2.21 3.96
C VAL A 104 -9.93 -1.59 3.74
N ASP A 105 -8.86 -2.25 4.22
CA ASP A 105 -7.47 -1.97 3.87
C ASP A 105 -7.12 -2.71 2.58
N ILE A 106 -6.66 -1.98 1.56
CA ILE A 106 -6.31 -2.54 0.25
C ILE A 106 -4.84 -2.25 -0.05
N ARG A 107 -4.07 -3.32 -0.28
CA ARG A 107 -2.67 -3.26 -0.68
C ARG A 107 -2.56 -3.58 -2.16
N THR A 108 -2.29 -2.55 -2.95
CA THR A 108 -2.25 -2.62 -4.41
C THR A 108 -0.87 -3.02 -4.94
N ASN A 109 -0.79 -3.42 -6.19
CA ASN A 109 0.44 -3.62 -6.93
C ASN A 109 0.48 -2.70 -8.17
N GLU A 110 1.56 -2.74 -8.93
CA GLU A 110 1.82 -1.86 -10.07
C GLU A 110 0.81 -2.00 -11.22
N PHE A 111 0.05 -3.09 -11.29
CA PHE A 111 -0.95 -3.30 -12.33
C PHE A 111 -2.27 -2.59 -12.05
N TYR A 112 -2.53 -2.27 -10.76
CA TYR A 112 -3.79 -1.70 -10.31
C TYR A 112 -3.59 -0.34 -9.61
N PRO A 113 -3.48 0.78 -10.39
CA PRO A 113 -3.54 2.12 -9.82
C PRO A 113 -4.82 2.31 -8.99
N ASN A 114 -4.70 3.00 -7.86
CA ASN A 114 -5.78 3.11 -6.87
C ASN A 114 -7.11 3.59 -7.45
N GLU A 115 -7.10 4.59 -8.33
CA GLU A 115 -8.33 5.10 -8.98
C GLU A 115 -9.01 4.05 -9.86
N LYS A 116 -8.24 3.34 -10.70
CA LYS A 116 -8.77 2.27 -11.54
C LYS A 116 -9.31 1.11 -10.73
N LEU A 117 -8.58 0.74 -9.67
CA LEU A 117 -8.99 -0.31 -8.75
C LEU A 117 -10.31 0.05 -8.04
N PHE A 118 -10.44 1.30 -7.60
CA PHE A 118 -11.67 1.80 -6.98
C PHE A 118 -12.89 1.65 -7.89
N GLU A 119 -12.79 2.07 -9.15
CA GLU A 119 -13.90 1.95 -10.11
C GLU A 119 -14.26 0.48 -10.40
N LEU A 120 -13.25 -0.41 -10.45
CA LEU A 120 -13.49 -1.84 -10.58
C LEU A 120 -14.25 -2.38 -9.36
N ILE A 121 -13.82 -2.09 -8.15
CA ILE A 121 -14.48 -2.53 -6.91
C ILE A 121 -15.90 -1.99 -6.87
N LYS A 122 -16.10 -0.71 -7.17
CA LYS A 122 -17.41 -0.05 -7.18
C LYS A 122 -18.42 -0.74 -8.10
N SER A 123 -17.95 -1.34 -9.18
CA SER A 123 -18.80 -2.07 -10.11
C SER A 123 -19.21 -3.47 -9.60
N GLN A 124 -18.57 -3.98 -8.55
CA GLN A 124 -18.76 -5.36 -8.06
C GLN A 124 -19.52 -5.45 -6.73
N VAL A 125 -19.51 -4.39 -5.92
CA VAL A 125 -20.13 -4.39 -4.59
C VAL A 125 -21.45 -3.62 -4.61
N GLY A 126 -22.33 -4.01 -3.72
CA GLY A 126 -23.65 -3.38 -3.57
C GLY A 126 -23.69 -2.23 -2.57
N CYS A 127 -22.68 -2.14 -1.68
CA CYS A 127 -22.58 -1.07 -0.70
C CYS A 127 -22.07 0.24 -1.32
N GLU A 128 -22.36 1.36 -0.68
CA GLU A 128 -21.70 2.63 -0.97
C GLU A 128 -20.26 2.54 -0.52
N ILE A 129 -19.31 2.93 -1.37
CA ILE A 129 -17.88 2.96 -1.05
C ILE A 129 -17.31 4.35 -1.23
N LYS A 130 -16.38 4.73 -0.32
CA LYS A 130 -15.63 5.98 -0.38
C LYS A 130 -14.16 5.71 -0.10
N ALA A 131 -13.29 6.07 -1.03
CA ALA A 131 -11.85 6.02 -0.79
C ALA A 131 -11.41 7.23 0.06
N ARG A 132 -10.59 6.98 1.07
CA ARG A 132 -9.99 8.06 1.88
C ARG A 132 -8.95 8.85 1.08
N SER A 133 -8.20 8.17 0.19
CA SER A 133 -7.20 8.79 -0.67
C SER A 133 -6.83 7.84 -1.82
N PHE A 134 -6.46 8.41 -2.98
CA PHE A 134 -5.90 7.68 -4.13
C PHE A 134 -4.39 7.91 -4.29
N ARG A 135 -3.78 8.76 -3.45
CA ARG A 135 -2.41 9.27 -3.66
C ARG A 135 -1.31 8.22 -3.49
N LEU A 136 -1.56 7.18 -2.68
CA LEU A 136 -0.55 6.20 -2.28
C LEU A 136 -0.56 5.00 -3.23
N ASN A 137 -0.12 5.24 -4.46
CA ASN A 137 -0.03 4.18 -5.46
C ASN A 137 1.17 3.26 -5.20
N SER A 138 1.10 2.04 -5.74
CA SER A 138 2.24 1.14 -5.81
C SER A 138 3.34 1.73 -6.68
N THR A 139 4.58 1.43 -6.34
CA THR A 139 5.76 1.86 -7.10
C THR A 139 6.48 0.66 -7.71
N ARG A 140 7.16 0.91 -8.84
CA ARG A 140 8.00 -0.09 -9.49
C ARG A 140 9.15 0.61 -10.20
N THR A 141 10.38 0.11 -9.98
CA THR A 141 11.58 0.54 -10.69
C THR A 141 12.14 -0.63 -11.49
N ASP A 142 12.55 -0.38 -12.72
CA ASP A 142 13.10 -1.38 -13.62
C ASP A 142 14.40 -1.96 -13.04
N LEU A 143 14.57 -3.28 -13.15
CA LEU A 143 15.81 -3.97 -12.78
C LEU A 143 17.02 -3.53 -13.61
N GLN A 144 16.79 -3.00 -14.82
CA GLN A 144 17.83 -2.45 -15.70
C GLN A 144 18.26 -1.03 -15.28
N HIS A 145 17.55 -0.39 -14.34
CA HIS A 145 17.95 0.93 -13.83
C HIS A 145 19.40 0.89 -13.32
N PRO A 146 20.27 1.86 -13.68
CA PRO A 146 21.70 1.83 -13.36
C PRO A 146 22.01 1.61 -11.88
N PHE A 147 21.24 2.24 -10.98
CA PHE A 147 21.38 2.04 -9.54
C PHE A 147 21.09 0.59 -9.12
N VAL A 148 20.00 0.00 -9.63
CA VAL A 148 19.61 -1.38 -9.30
C VAL A 148 20.62 -2.37 -9.82
N ARG A 149 21.07 -2.22 -11.07
CA ARG A 149 22.13 -3.06 -11.66
C ARG A 149 23.40 -3.01 -10.83
N ARG A 150 23.81 -1.82 -10.39
CA ARG A 150 25.00 -1.65 -9.54
C ARG A 150 24.85 -2.36 -8.20
N ALA A 151 23.69 -2.25 -7.56
CA ALA A 151 23.40 -2.97 -6.32
C ALA A 151 23.48 -4.50 -6.53
N VAL A 152 22.93 -5.01 -7.63
CA VAL A 152 23.01 -6.45 -7.98
C VAL A 152 24.46 -6.89 -8.21
N MET A 153 25.27 -6.10 -8.93
CA MET A 153 26.70 -6.40 -9.11
C MET A 153 27.48 -6.40 -7.79
N MET A 154 27.00 -5.70 -6.76
CA MET A 154 27.53 -5.72 -5.41
C MET A 154 26.98 -6.87 -4.55
N GLY A 155 26.25 -7.82 -5.15
CA GLY A 155 25.71 -9.00 -4.48
C GLY A 155 24.41 -8.71 -3.69
N LYS A 156 23.68 -7.64 -4.03
CA LYS A 156 22.39 -7.33 -3.41
C LYS A 156 21.24 -7.90 -4.22
N GLU A 157 20.18 -8.33 -3.51
CA GLU A 157 19.01 -8.96 -4.11
C GLU A 157 17.84 -7.97 -4.16
N PRO A 158 17.34 -7.60 -5.36
CA PRO A 158 16.14 -6.80 -5.49
C PRO A 158 14.91 -7.52 -4.95
N PHE A 159 14.06 -6.81 -4.21
CA PHE A 159 12.84 -7.37 -3.66
C PHE A 159 11.66 -6.41 -3.72
N GLY A 160 10.45 -6.93 -3.44
CA GLY A 160 9.22 -6.17 -3.28
C GLY A 160 8.90 -5.92 -1.82
N SER A 161 8.71 -4.66 -1.44
CA SER A 161 8.35 -4.28 -0.06
C SER A 161 6.84 -4.31 0.15
N PRO A 162 6.35 -4.99 1.19
CA PRO A 162 4.93 -4.96 1.55
C PRO A 162 4.53 -3.65 2.27
N THR A 163 5.51 -2.86 2.74
CA THR A 163 5.30 -1.64 3.51
C THR A 163 5.43 -0.41 2.63
N LEU A 164 4.65 0.61 2.95
CA LEU A 164 4.62 1.89 2.26
C LEU A 164 5.73 2.81 2.78
N SER A 165 6.28 3.65 1.91
CA SER A 165 7.21 4.72 2.22
C SER A 165 6.91 5.98 1.41
N ASP A 166 7.75 6.99 1.49
CA ASP A 166 7.62 8.23 0.71
C ASP A 166 7.68 8.00 -0.81
N GLN A 167 8.16 6.82 -1.26
CA GLN A 167 8.13 6.44 -2.68
C GLN A 167 6.73 6.54 -3.29
N ALA A 168 5.69 6.20 -2.53
CA ALA A 168 4.30 6.25 -3.01
C ALA A 168 3.85 7.65 -3.49
N LEU A 169 4.57 8.70 -3.09
CA LEU A 169 4.31 10.09 -3.47
C LEU A 169 5.22 10.58 -4.61
N MET A 170 6.14 9.74 -5.09
CA MET A 170 7.08 10.08 -6.14
C MET A 170 6.55 9.64 -7.50
N HIS A 171 6.61 10.53 -8.50
CA HIS A 171 6.17 10.27 -9.87
C HIS A 171 7.36 10.00 -10.82
N PHE A 172 8.52 9.71 -10.25
CA PHE A 172 9.77 9.40 -10.94
C PHE A 172 10.39 8.13 -10.33
N PRO A 173 11.32 7.46 -11.00
CA PRO A 173 11.95 6.25 -10.52
C PRO A 173 12.57 6.43 -9.13
N SER A 174 12.35 5.48 -8.23
CA SER A 174 12.90 5.52 -6.88
C SER A 174 13.13 4.11 -6.34
N VAL A 175 14.12 3.96 -5.48
CA VAL A 175 14.44 2.70 -4.81
C VAL A 175 14.53 2.93 -3.31
N LYS A 176 13.88 2.07 -2.56
CA LYS A 176 13.99 2.05 -1.10
C LYS A 176 15.15 1.15 -0.70
N ILE A 177 16.13 1.70 0.01
CA ILE A 177 17.30 0.97 0.47
C ILE A 177 17.91 1.68 1.68
N GLY A 178 18.25 0.94 2.73
CA GLY A 178 18.88 1.52 3.90
C GLY A 178 19.32 0.47 4.93
N PRO A 179 20.15 0.88 5.90
CA PRO A 179 20.62 0.02 6.96
C PRO A 179 19.49 -0.38 7.91
N GLY A 180 19.74 -1.43 8.69
CA GLY A 180 18.78 -1.96 9.65
C GLY A 180 17.78 -2.93 9.03
N ASN A 181 17.00 -3.53 9.90
CA ASN A 181 16.00 -4.53 9.56
C ASN A 181 14.59 -4.00 9.88
N SER A 182 13.69 -4.00 8.89
CA SER A 182 12.32 -3.54 9.05
C SER A 182 11.51 -4.31 10.13
N ALA A 183 11.92 -5.52 10.47
CA ALA A 183 11.31 -6.28 11.57
C ALA A 183 11.56 -5.66 12.96
N ARG A 184 12.51 -4.74 13.08
CA ARG A 184 12.78 -4.01 14.31
C ARG A 184 11.98 -2.71 14.43
N SER A 185 11.38 -2.24 13.31
CA SER A 185 10.58 -1.02 13.28
C SER A 185 9.29 -1.18 14.09
N HIS A 186 8.89 -0.10 14.76
CA HIS A 186 7.69 -0.06 15.61
C HIS A 186 7.71 -1.03 16.81
N ALA A 187 8.88 -1.54 17.19
CA ALA A 187 9.09 -2.31 18.42
C ALA A 187 9.36 -1.37 19.60
N ALA A 188 9.08 -1.84 20.83
CA ALA A 188 9.29 -1.06 22.05
C ALA A 188 10.77 -0.61 22.24
N ASP A 189 11.71 -1.45 21.81
CA ASP A 189 13.15 -1.20 21.88
C ASP A 189 13.74 -1.18 20.45
N GLU A 190 13.23 -0.32 19.59
CA GLU A 190 13.72 -0.17 18.23
C GLU A 190 15.20 0.28 18.24
N TYR A 191 16.04 -0.44 17.50
CA TYR A 191 17.48 -0.16 17.44
C TYR A 191 18.08 -0.41 16.06
N ILE A 192 19.24 0.22 15.83
CA ILE A 192 20.13 -0.07 14.71
C ILE A 192 21.55 -0.30 15.21
N GLY A 193 22.28 -1.24 14.62
CA GLY A 193 23.69 -1.49 14.95
C GLY A 193 24.63 -0.43 14.37
N LEU A 194 25.61 0.02 15.13
CA LEU A 194 26.63 0.98 14.64
C LEU A 194 27.39 0.45 13.42
N MET A 195 27.63 -0.86 13.36
CA MET A 195 28.29 -1.48 12.20
C MET A 195 27.38 -1.46 10.96
N GLU A 196 26.06 -1.67 11.13
CA GLU A 196 25.10 -1.57 10.04
C GLU A 196 25.13 -0.16 9.41
N ILE A 197 25.27 0.89 10.22
CA ILE A 197 25.39 2.28 9.73
C ILE A 197 26.70 2.48 8.96
N ARG A 198 27.83 2.01 9.48
CA ARG A 198 29.14 2.14 8.82
C ARG A 198 29.18 1.43 7.48
N GLU A 199 28.74 0.18 7.45
CA GLU A 199 28.65 -0.61 6.21
C GLU A 199 27.72 0.03 5.18
N ALA A 200 26.62 0.65 5.63
CA ALA A 200 25.70 1.36 4.76
C ALA A 200 26.32 2.61 4.14
N ILE A 201 27.12 3.38 4.90
CA ILE A 201 27.84 4.56 4.38
C ILE A 201 28.78 4.13 3.25
N ASP A 202 29.60 3.10 3.49
CA ASP A 202 30.54 2.57 2.50
C ASP A 202 29.82 2.07 1.25
N MET A 203 28.66 1.45 1.45
CA MET A 203 27.83 0.95 0.35
C MET A 203 27.20 2.09 -0.44
N TYR A 204 26.62 3.11 0.21
CA TYR A 204 26.06 4.26 -0.48
C TYR A 204 27.11 4.99 -1.31
N ILE A 205 28.32 5.17 -0.78
CA ILE A 205 29.44 5.74 -1.54
C ILE A 205 29.67 4.95 -2.83
N LYS A 206 29.79 3.62 -2.72
CA LYS A 206 29.99 2.75 -3.90
C LYS A 206 28.82 2.72 -4.87
N LEU A 207 27.58 2.81 -4.37
CA LEU A 207 26.37 2.83 -5.19
C LEU A 207 26.22 4.13 -5.97
N LEU A 208 26.63 5.26 -5.39
CA LEU A 208 26.39 6.59 -5.96
C LEU A 208 27.60 7.16 -6.69
N ASP A 209 28.83 6.66 -6.41
CA ASP A 209 30.04 7.15 -7.07
C ASP A 209 29.94 6.99 -8.58
N GLN A 210 30.08 8.11 -9.32
CA GLN A 210 30.00 8.17 -10.78
C GLN A 210 28.74 7.49 -11.38
N LEU A 211 27.65 7.47 -10.63
CA LEU A 211 26.38 6.96 -11.13
C LEU A 211 25.80 7.92 -12.18
N THR A 212 25.73 7.47 -13.40
CA THR A 212 25.06 8.21 -14.50
C THR A 212 23.66 7.65 -14.68
N ILE A 213 22.67 8.53 -14.69
CA ILE A 213 21.26 8.21 -14.95
C ILE A 213 20.87 9.06 -16.16
N ASP A 214 20.62 8.38 -17.27
CA ASP A 214 20.12 9.05 -18.47
C ASP A 214 18.66 9.46 -18.25
N ASN A 215 18.34 10.74 -18.55
CA ASN A 215 17.01 11.31 -18.44
C ASN A 215 16.12 10.89 -19.61
#